data_d784f26a8976504e67083d45c20c45a2
#
_entry.id   d784f26a8976504e67083d45c20c45a2
#
_cell.length_a   1.000
_cell.length_b   1.000
_cell.length_c   1.000
_cell.angle_alpha   90.00
_cell.angle_beta   90.00
_cell.angle_gamma   90.00
#
_symmetry.space_group_name_H-M   'P 1'
#
loop_
_entity.id
_entity.type
_entity.pdbx_description
1 polymer ?
#
loop_
_entity_poly.entity_id
_entity_poly.type
_entity_poly.pdbx_seq_one_letter_code
_entity_poly.pdbx_strand_id
1 'polypeptide(L)'
;MADSLHRRLMYLCNLSYALAPGAVALPQRAGELGRRDAAIGLGPHGAVVARNLTGSIGRDLALIGHVPEGIVIAVRGTMPPDPKANHKTMLAVARDWLNDGNLFDTASNDFVDRVHGGFAAAAVALCSGDDGIKAQLTAMLARDGMPQHIYVTGHSKGGPVANLIAWAIRARWGISSVPVSVVTFAAARTGNAAFRADFNARGIDCTRYEAFFDQVPKLPLGTDKNHALRKLLDHLGIQLSGDGVGFVGIGAKVEENPLQAIFKNAGGLVNIGNGKVDFIDNLAMIVKAHSIGPDTSYDGLVP
;
A
#
# COMPACT_ATOMS: atom_id res chain seq x y z
N MET A 1 14.18 -10.55 20.47
CA MET A 1 13.48 -9.26 20.67
C MET A 1 12.12 -9.37 20.00
N ALA A 2 11.07 -8.82 20.61
CA ALA A 2 9.78 -8.75 19.95
C ALA A 2 9.86 -7.80 18.75
N ASP A 3 9.16 -8.15 17.65
CA ASP A 3 9.09 -7.29 16.48
C ASP A 3 8.44 -5.94 16.83
N SER A 4 8.92 -4.84 16.25
CA SER A 4 8.30 -3.54 16.40
C SER A 4 6.87 -3.54 15.83
N LEU A 5 6.05 -2.58 16.24
CA LEU A 5 4.72 -2.43 15.68
C LEU A 5 4.76 -2.28 14.15
N HIS A 6 5.64 -1.43 13.61
CA HIS A 6 5.74 -1.21 12.17
C HIS A 6 6.13 -2.49 11.42
N ARG A 7 7.02 -3.31 11.99
CA ARG A 7 7.39 -4.61 11.42
C ARG A 7 6.20 -5.57 11.41
N ARG A 8 5.42 -5.63 12.47
CA ARG A 8 4.19 -6.44 12.51
C ARG A 8 3.15 -5.96 11.49
N LEU A 9 3.00 -4.63 11.32
CA LEU A 9 2.12 -4.07 10.27
C LEU A 9 2.58 -4.45 8.86
N MET A 10 3.89 -4.50 8.60
CA MET A 10 4.46 -5.00 7.35
C MET A 10 4.10 -6.48 7.13
N TYR A 11 4.21 -7.30 8.16
CA TYR A 11 3.83 -8.72 8.08
C TYR A 11 2.33 -8.92 7.82
N LEU A 12 1.47 -8.06 8.38
CA LEU A 12 0.04 -8.09 8.09
C LEU A 12 -0.27 -7.72 6.63
N CYS A 13 0.46 -6.75 6.07
CA CYS A 13 0.39 -6.48 4.63
C CYS A 13 0.81 -7.72 3.82
N ASN A 14 1.90 -8.40 4.20
CA ASN A 14 2.35 -9.61 3.54
C ASN A 14 1.33 -10.75 3.67
N LEU A 15 0.75 -10.94 4.86
CA LEU A 15 -0.30 -11.92 5.11
C LEU A 15 -1.50 -11.74 4.18
N SER A 16 -1.89 -10.49 3.90
CA SER A 16 -3.03 -10.18 3.04
C SER A 16 -2.89 -10.76 1.62
N TYR A 17 -1.67 -10.99 1.13
CA TYR A 17 -1.42 -11.65 -0.16
C TYR A 17 -1.64 -13.16 -0.13
N ALA A 18 -1.48 -13.77 1.04
CA ALA A 18 -1.61 -15.21 1.21
C ALA A 18 -3.04 -15.69 1.46
N LEU A 19 -3.99 -14.77 1.68
CA LEU A 19 -5.37 -15.13 1.96
C LEU A 19 -6.17 -15.39 0.68
N ALA A 20 -6.89 -16.51 0.68
CA ALA A 20 -7.78 -16.84 -0.42
C ALA A 20 -8.94 -15.85 -0.49
N PRO A 21 -9.37 -15.44 -1.69
CA PRO A 21 -10.56 -14.63 -1.86
C PRO A 21 -11.80 -15.33 -1.28
N GLY A 22 -12.61 -14.59 -0.50
CA GLY A 22 -13.85 -15.10 0.08
C GLY A 22 -13.72 -15.79 1.43
N ALA A 23 -12.52 -15.88 2.02
CA ALA A 23 -12.39 -16.26 3.42
C ALA A 23 -13.04 -15.19 4.31
N VAL A 24 -13.96 -15.60 5.17
CA VAL A 24 -14.70 -14.69 6.07
C VAL A 24 -13.96 -14.50 7.39
N ALA A 25 -13.27 -15.54 7.84
CA ALA A 25 -12.45 -15.53 9.04
C ALA A 25 -11.00 -15.83 8.69
N LEU A 26 -10.06 -15.31 9.47
CA LEU A 26 -8.66 -15.64 9.32
C LEU A 26 -8.46 -17.12 9.60
N PRO A 27 -8.02 -17.91 8.61
CA PRO A 27 -7.79 -19.32 8.83
C PRO A 27 -6.62 -19.51 9.79
N GLN A 28 -6.75 -20.44 10.70
CA GLN A 28 -5.60 -20.96 11.43
C GLN A 28 -4.71 -21.70 10.43
N ARG A 29 -3.54 -21.13 10.14
CA ARG A 29 -2.64 -21.68 9.12
C ARG A 29 -1.53 -22.50 9.72
N ALA A 30 -1.30 -23.62 9.09
CA ALA A 30 -0.06 -24.39 9.26
C ALA A 30 1.04 -23.77 8.38
N GLY A 31 2.25 -23.67 8.90
CA GLY A 31 3.41 -23.25 8.15
C GLY A 31 4.08 -21.98 8.65
N GLU A 32 5.04 -21.47 7.89
CA GLU A 32 5.88 -20.35 8.30
C GLU A 32 5.11 -19.05 8.48
N LEU A 33 4.14 -18.79 7.59
CA LEU A 33 3.20 -17.69 7.74
C LEU A 33 2.32 -17.88 8.97
N GLY A 34 1.86 -19.10 9.24
CA GLY A 34 1.03 -19.41 10.39
C GLY A 34 1.68 -19.13 11.74
N ARG A 35 2.99 -19.32 11.86
CA ARG A 35 3.73 -18.97 13.09
C ARG A 35 3.81 -17.45 13.30
N ARG A 36 3.96 -16.69 12.23
CA ARG A 36 3.94 -15.22 12.26
C ARG A 36 2.54 -14.70 12.51
N ASP A 37 1.54 -15.27 11.89
CA ASP A 37 0.14 -14.94 12.10
C ASP A 37 -0.27 -15.15 13.56
N ALA A 38 0.15 -16.26 14.17
CA ALA A 38 -0.07 -16.53 15.57
C ALA A 38 0.63 -15.51 16.49
N ALA A 39 1.83 -15.06 16.13
CA ALA A 39 2.56 -14.05 16.88
C ALA A 39 1.98 -12.63 16.71
N ILE A 40 1.37 -12.35 15.55
CA ILE A 40 0.72 -11.06 15.25
C ILE A 40 -0.66 -10.99 15.91
N GLY A 41 -1.41 -12.09 15.93
CA GLY A 41 -2.68 -12.27 16.64
C GLY A 41 -3.75 -11.25 16.28
N LEU A 42 -4.42 -11.41 15.12
CA LEU A 42 -5.57 -10.54 14.78
C LEU A 42 -6.82 -10.79 15.64
N GLY A 43 -6.68 -11.64 16.65
CA GLY A 43 -7.76 -11.96 17.58
C GLY A 43 -8.85 -12.85 16.96
N PRO A 44 -9.78 -13.34 17.79
CA PRO A 44 -10.80 -14.30 17.37
C PRO A 44 -11.86 -13.70 16.44
N HIS A 45 -11.91 -12.38 16.32
CA HIS A 45 -12.89 -11.64 15.51
C HIS A 45 -12.25 -10.96 14.30
N GLY A 46 -11.02 -11.35 13.93
CA GLY A 46 -10.41 -10.87 12.71
C GLY A 46 -11.20 -11.29 11.47
N ALA A 47 -11.35 -10.39 10.51
CA ALA A 47 -12.10 -10.62 9.30
C ALA A 47 -11.28 -10.26 8.05
N VAL A 48 -11.65 -10.91 6.93
CA VAL A 48 -11.16 -10.60 5.60
C VAL A 48 -12.30 -9.95 4.82
N VAL A 49 -12.06 -8.74 4.33
CA VAL A 49 -12.98 -8.04 3.43
C VAL A 49 -12.42 -8.13 2.01
N ALA A 50 -13.17 -8.72 1.10
CA ALA A 50 -12.77 -8.87 -0.29
C ALA A 50 -13.83 -8.32 -1.24
N ARG A 51 -13.40 -7.58 -2.28
CA ARG A 51 -14.28 -6.98 -3.28
C ARG A 51 -13.75 -7.22 -4.69
N ASN A 52 -14.67 -7.50 -5.60
CA ASN A 52 -14.39 -7.50 -7.03
C ASN A 52 -14.72 -6.12 -7.58
N LEU A 53 -13.75 -5.46 -8.19
CA LEU A 53 -14.01 -4.27 -9.00
C LEU A 53 -14.10 -4.68 -10.46
N THR A 54 -15.12 -4.16 -11.15
CA THR A 54 -15.27 -4.34 -12.59
C THR A 54 -14.09 -3.69 -13.30
N GLY A 55 -13.37 -4.45 -14.11
CA GLY A 55 -12.20 -3.95 -14.85
C GLY A 55 -10.85 -4.03 -14.14
N SER A 56 -10.79 -4.49 -12.88
CA SER A 56 -9.52 -4.69 -12.19
C SER A 56 -8.99 -6.12 -12.34
N ILE A 57 -7.67 -6.26 -12.49
CA ILE A 57 -7.00 -7.55 -12.42
C ILE A 57 -6.92 -7.98 -10.95
N GLY A 58 -7.89 -8.78 -10.54
CA GLY A 58 -7.93 -9.33 -9.18
C GLY A 58 -8.94 -8.64 -8.27
N ARG A 59 -8.96 -9.09 -7.02
CA ARG A 59 -9.86 -8.59 -5.97
C ARG A 59 -9.12 -7.62 -5.06
N ASP A 60 -9.76 -6.52 -4.69
CA ASP A 60 -9.30 -5.73 -3.56
C ASP A 60 -9.58 -6.49 -2.27
N LEU A 61 -8.62 -6.44 -1.34
CA LEU A 61 -8.70 -7.19 -0.10
C LEU A 61 -8.09 -6.39 1.05
N ALA A 62 -8.75 -6.45 2.20
CA ALA A 62 -8.21 -5.94 3.44
C ALA A 62 -8.45 -6.93 4.57
N LEU A 63 -7.56 -6.93 5.55
CA LEU A 63 -7.72 -7.57 6.84
C LEU A 63 -8.15 -6.53 7.85
N ILE A 64 -9.03 -6.89 8.77
CA ILE A 64 -9.34 -6.09 9.94
C ILE A 64 -9.34 -6.98 11.18
N GLY A 65 -8.75 -6.52 12.26
CA GLY A 65 -8.69 -7.30 13.51
C GLY A 65 -8.01 -6.53 14.64
N HIS A 66 -7.88 -7.19 15.78
CA HIS A 66 -7.19 -6.65 16.95
C HIS A 66 -5.71 -7.02 16.95
N VAL A 67 -4.91 -6.08 17.40
CA VAL A 67 -3.52 -6.29 17.84
C VAL A 67 -3.40 -5.76 19.28
N PRO A 68 -2.34 -6.11 20.03
CA PRO A 68 -2.20 -5.62 21.42
C PRO A 68 -2.32 -4.11 21.57
N GLU A 69 -1.91 -3.36 20.53
CA GLU A 69 -1.91 -1.89 20.54
C GLU A 69 -3.25 -1.27 20.09
N GLY A 70 -4.21 -2.06 19.61
CA GLY A 70 -5.48 -1.54 19.13
C GLY A 70 -6.11 -2.34 17.99
N ILE A 71 -6.83 -1.66 17.10
CA ILE A 71 -7.40 -2.26 15.88
C ILE A 71 -6.47 -1.98 14.70
N VAL A 72 -6.30 -2.98 13.83
CA VAL A 72 -5.54 -2.86 12.60
C VAL A 72 -6.43 -3.12 11.39
N ILE A 73 -6.22 -2.34 10.34
CA ILE A 73 -6.77 -2.55 8.99
C ILE A 73 -5.58 -2.64 8.05
N ALA A 74 -5.35 -3.81 7.44
CA ALA A 74 -4.23 -4.03 6.53
C ALA A 74 -4.75 -4.26 5.11
N VAL A 75 -4.40 -3.37 4.20
CA VAL A 75 -4.89 -3.37 2.81
C VAL A 75 -3.86 -4.01 1.89
N ARG A 76 -4.30 -5.01 1.13
CA ARG A 76 -3.49 -5.70 0.13
C ARG A 76 -3.23 -4.80 -1.08
N GLY A 77 -2.03 -4.87 -1.63
CA GLY A 77 -1.73 -4.31 -2.95
C GLY A 77 -2.24 -5.18 -4.10
N THR A 78 -1.81 -4.86 -5.31
CA THR A 78 -2.07 -5.67 -6.48
C THR A 78 -1.38 -7.03 -6.32
N MET A 79 -2.09 -8.11 -6.64
CA MET A 79 -1.47 -9.45 -6.67
C MET A 79 -0.33 -9.47 -7.67
N PRO A 80 0.87 -9.91 -7.28
CA PRO A 80 1.91 -10.15 -8.25
C PRO A 80 1.41 -11.19 -9.25
N PRO A 81 1.75 -11.07 -10.53
CA PRO A 81 1.53 -12.15 -11.46
C PRO A 81 2.25 -13.41 -10.96
N ASP A 82 1.81 -14.59 -11.46
CA ASP A 82 2.44 -15.88 -11.14
C ASP A 82 3.96 -15.69 -11.03
N PRO A 83 4.63 -16.16 -9.96
CA PRO A 83 6.08 -16.11 -9.81
C PRO A 83 6.84 -16.70 -11.00
N LYS A 84 6.19 -17.56 -11.80
CA LYS A 84 6.67 -18.06 -13.08
C LYS A 84 6.43 -17.10 -14.25
N ALA A 85 5.61 -16.06 -14.05
CA ALA A 85 5.40 -15.05 -15.07
C ALA A 85 6.68 -14.21 -15.21
N ASN A 86 7.07 -13.94 -16.45
CA ASN A 86 8.24 -13.11 -16.72
C ASN A 86 7.99 -11.65 -16.31
N HIS A 87 9.08 -10.89 -16.17
CA HIS A 87 9.04 -9.47 -15.77
C HIS A 87 8.15 -8.58 -16.66
N LYS A 88 7.86 -8.99 -17.90
CA LYS A 88 6.90 -8.29 -18.77
C LYS A 88 5.50 -8.29 -18.20
N THR A 89 5.13 -9.32 -17.46
CA THR A 89 3.81 -9.45 -16.82
C THR A 89 3.69 -8.54 -15.58
N MET A 90 4.75 -8.37 -14.80
CA MET A 90 4.77 -7.39 -13.69
C MET A 90 4.66 -5.95 -14.17
N LEU A 91 5.34 -5.65 -15.28
CA LEU A 91 5.20 -4.34 -15.93
C LEU A 91 3.82 -4.15 -16.57
N ALA A 92 3.23 -5.21 -17.13
CA ALA A 92 1.87 -5.16 -17.63
C ALA A 92 0.88 -4.85 -16.50
N VAL A 93 1.03 -5.47 -15.33
CA VAL A 93 0.20 -5.16 -14.14
C VAL A 93 0.42 -3.72 -13.67
N ALA A 94 1.66 -3.25 -13.59
CA ALA A 94 1.95 -1.85 -13.25
C ALA A 94 1.41 -0.90 -14.34
N ARG A 95 1.51 -1.29 -15.62
CA ARG A 95 0.94 -0.57 -16.74
C ARG A 95 -0.58 -0.52 -16.65
N ASP A 96 -1.24 -1.64 -16.33
CA ASP A 96 -2.70 -1.70 -16.29
C ASP A 96 -3.25 -0.78 -15.20
N TRP A 97 -2.70 -0.74 -14.00
CA TRP A 97 -3.20 0.20 -13.00
C TRP A 97 -2.70 1.64 -13.17
N LEU A 98 -1.62 1.87 -13.96
CA LEU A 98 -1.24 3.22 -14.41
C LEU A 98 -2.09 3.68 -15.61
N ASN A 99 -2.53 2.74 -16.47
CA ASN A 99 -3.32 3.01 -17.66
C ASN A 99 -4.84 2.85 -17.45
N ASP A 100 -5.28 2.27 -16.34
CA ASP A 100 -6.72 2.25 -16.00
C ASP A 100 -7.19 3.71 -15.96
N GLY A 101 -7.72 4.17 -17.10
CA GLY A 101 -7.91 5.54 -17.58
C GLY A 101 -8.66 6.51 -16.67
N ASN A 102 -8.87 6.15 -15.42
CA ASN A 102 -9.34 6.98 -14.33
C ASN A 102 -8.21 7.55 -13.47
N LEU A 103 -6.99 7.66 -14.04
CA LEU A 103 -5.87 8.39 -13.43
C LEU A 103 -6.19 9.86 -13.16
N PHE A 104 -7.18 10.38 -13.86
CA PHE A 104 -7.46 11.79 -13.94
C PHE A 104 -8.93 12.03 -13.70
N ASP A 105 -9.29 12.44 -12.55
CA ASP A 105 -10.60 12.99 -12.33
C ASP A 105 -11.63 12.03 -11.77
N THR A 106 -11.56 11.89 -10.50
CA THR A 106 -12.79 12.05 -9.77
C THR A 106 -12.45 12.99 -8.62
N ALA A 107 -12.93 14.22 -8.72
CA ALA A 107 -13.56 14.77 -7.56
C ALA A 107 -14.64 13.74 -7.19
N SER A 108 -14.22 12.62 -6.63
CA SER A 108 -15.14 11.68 -6.02
C SER A 108 -15.80 12.49 -4.93
N ASN A 109 -17.13 12.62 -4.96
CA ASN A 109 -17.87 13.25 -3.87
C ASN A 109 -17.55 12.58 -2.51
N ASP A 110 -16.79 11.51 -2.53
CA ASP A 110 -16.37 10.73 -1.38
C ASP A 110 -15.09 11.25 -0.73
N PHE A 111 -14.23 11.99 -1.45
CA PHE A 111 -12.96 12.50 -0.94
C PHE A 111 -12.77 13.98 -1.29
N VAL A 112 -11.97 14.67 -0.48
CA VAL A 112 -11.62 16.08 -0.72
C VAL A 112 -10.57 16.15 -1.82
N ASP A 113 -10.83 17.03 -2.78
CA ASP A 113 -9.93 17.35 -3.88
C ASP A 113 -9.55 16.15 -4.77
N ARG A 114 -8.36 16.13 -5.38
CA ARG A 114 -7.99 15.13 -6.38
C ARG A 114 -7.22 13.97 -5.78
N VAL A 115 -7.86 12.82 -5.78
CA VAL A 115 -7.25 11.52 -5.46
C VAL A 115 -7.28 10.61 -6.69
N HIS A 116 -6.44 9.60 -6.72
CA HIS A 116 -6.43 8.64 -7.81
C HIS A 116 -7.73 7.84 -7.84
N GLY A 117 -8.47 7.89 -8.96
CA GLY A 117 -9.81 7.30 -9.09
C GLY A 117 -9.86 5.80 -8.79
N GLY A 118 -8.88 5.03 -9.29
CA GLY A 118 -8.81 3.59 -9.01
C GLY A 118 -8.58 3.27 -7.53
N PHE A 119 -7.81 4.09 -6.80
CA PHE A 119 -7.62 3.92 -5.35
C PHE A 119 -8.87 4.34 -4.58
N ALA A 120 -9.54 5.41 -5.03
CA ALA A 120 -10.82 5.85 -4.46
C ALA A 120 -11.90 4.77 -4.62
N ALA A 121 -12.04 4.22 -5.82
CA ALA A 121 -12.99 3.14 -6.09
C ALA A 121 -12.74 1.90 -5.22
N ALA A 122 -11.47 1.50 -5.06
CA ALA A 122 -11.07 0.40 -4.18
C ALA A 122 -11.40 0.69 -2.70
N ALA A 123 -11.11 1.90 -2.22
CA ALA A 123 -11.42 2.30 -0.85
C ALA A 123 -12.93 2.29 -0.60
N VAL A 124 -13.72 2.87 -1.50
CA VAL A 124 -15.19 2.88 -1.40
C VAL A 124 -15.73 1.45 -1.40
N ALA A 125 -15.30 0.60 -2.32
CA ALA A 125 -15.74 -0.78 -2.40
C ALA A 125 -15.44 -1.58 -1.14
N LEU A 126 -14.21 -1.49 -0.60
CA LEU A 126 -13.81 -2.18 0.62
C LEU A 126 -14.57 -1.67 1.86
N CYS A 127 -14.95 -0.40 1.88
CA CYS A 127 -15.63 0.20 3.03
C CYS A 127 -17.15 -0.02 3.02
N SER A 128 -17.74 -0.31 1.86
CA SER A 128 -19.19 -0.36 1.67
C SER A 128 -19.80 -1.74 1.99
N GLY A 129 -21.10 -1.72 2.28
CA GLY A 129 -21.88 -2.94 2.57
C GLY A 129 -21.80 -3.39 4.02
N ASP A 130 -22.65 -4.34 4.38
CA ASP A 130 -22.80 -4.84 5.76
C ASP A 130 -21.62 -5.69 6.23
N ASP A 131 -20.79 -6.15 5.31
CA ASP A 131 -19.55 -6.87 5.54
C ASP A 131 -18.30 -6.02 5.22
N GLY A 132 -18.49 -4.72 4.89
CA GLY A 132 -17.40 -3.80 4.58
C GLY A 132 -16.60 -3.37 5.82
N ILE A 133 -15.43 -2.77 5.59
CA ILE A 133 -14.53 -2.32 6.67
C ILE A 133 -15.25 -1.40 7.65
N LYS A 134 -16.11 -0.48 7.16
CA LYS A 134 -16.88 0.41 8.03
C LYS A 134 -17.79 -0.36 8.97
N ALA A 135 -18.54 -1.32 8.45
CA ALA A 135 -19.45 -2.14 9.25
C ALA A 135 -18.69 -3.03 10.25
N GLN A 136 -17.60 -3.67 9.81
CA GLN A 136 -16.74 -4.47 10.67
C GLN A 136 -16.13 -3.65 11.82
N LEU A 137 -15.58 -2.48 11.50
CA LEU A 137 -15.02 -1.58 12.51
C LEU A 137 -16.10 -1.13 13.50
N THR A 138 -17.27 -0.73 13.00
CA THR A 138 -18.39 -0.33 13.87
C THR A 138 -18.84 -1.46 14.80
N ALA A 139 -18.93 -2.68 14.30
CA ALA A 139 -19.28 -3.86 15.09
C ALA A 139 -18.22 -4.15 16.17
N MET A 140 -16.93 -4.02 15.84
CA MET A 140 -15.82 -4.19 16.80
C MET A 140 -15.90 -3.13 17.90
N LEU A 141 -16.10 -1.86 17.54
CA LEU A 141 -16.24 -0.77 18.51
C LEU A 141 -17.46 -0.95 19.44
N ALA A 142 -18.56 -1.43 18.90
CA ALA A 142 -19.78 -1.69 19.68
C ALA A 142 -19.62 -2.87 20.66
N ARG A 143 -18.90 -3.92 20.23
CA ARG A 143 -18.70 -5.14 21.04
C ARG A 143 -17.60 -4.98 22.07
N ASP A 144 -16.46 -4.43 21.67
CA ASP A 144 -15.21 -4.48 22.43
C ASP A 144 -14.87 -3.11 23.07
N GLY A 145 -15.67 -2.08 22.76
CA GLY A 145 -15.41 -0.71 23.20
C GLY A 145 -14.36 0.02 22.33
N MET A 146 -14.03 1.23 22.73
CA MET A 146 -13.06 2.06 22.01
C MET A 146 -11.64 1.54 22.21
N PRO A 147 -10.90 1.24 21.13
CA PRO A 147 -9.51 0.83 21.23
C PRO A 147 -8.62 2.02 21.62
N GLN A 148 -7.41 1.73 22.06
CA GLN A 148 -6.42 2.78 22.31
C GLN A 148 -5.97 3.47 21.01
N HIS A 149 -5.99 2.73 19.88
CA HIS A 149 -5.53 3.21 18.59
C HIS A 149 -6.15 2.43 17.43
N ILE A 150 -6.27 3.08 16.26
CA ILE A 150 -6.58 2.42 14.99
C ILE A 150 -5.40 2.60 14.06
N TYR A 151 -4.83 1.48 13.61
CA TYR A 151 -3.75 1.45 12.63
C TYR A 151 -4.30 1.04 11.28
N VAL A 152 -3.99 1.82 10.24
CA VAL A 152 -4.29 1.46 8.86
C VAL A 152 -2.96 1.28 8.14
N THR A 153 -2.80 0.15 7.46
CA THR A 153 -1.55 -0.17 6.78
C THR A 153 -1.81 -0.72 5.39
N GLY A 154 -0.84 -0.59 4.50
CA GLY A 154 -0.96 -1.10 3.14
C GLY A 154 0.37 -1.11 2.40
N HIS A 155 0.49 -2.07 1.49
CA HIS A 155 1.63 -2.22 0.60
C HIS A 155 1.24 -1.89 -0.84
N SER A 156 2.13 -1.26 -1.61
CA SER A 156 1.90 -0.99 -3.03
C SER A 156 0.61 -0.18 -3.26
N LYS A 157 -0.30 -0.63 -4.12
CA LYS A 157 -1.67 -0.10 -4.30
C LYS A 157 -2.44 -0.01 -2.96
N GLY A 158 -2.22 -0.95 -2.05
CA GLY A 158 -2.87 -0.94 -0.73
C GLY A 158 -2.50 0.25 0.13
N GLY A 159 -1.33 0.86 -0.07
CA GLY A 159 -0.89 2.04 0.66
C GLY A 159 -1.78 3.27 0.44
N PRO A 160 -1.98 3.75 -0.79
CA PRO A 160 -2.91 4.84 -1.05
C PRO A 160 -4.35 4.52 -0.64
N VAL A 161 -4.82 3.29 -0.79
CA VAL A 161 -6.14 2.86 -0.31
C VAL A 161 -6.21 2.95 1.22
N ALA A 162 -5.16 2.57 1.95
CA ALA A 162 -5.07 2.74 3.40
C ALA A 162 -5.14 4.21 3.83
N ASN A 163 -4.48 5.12 3.10
CA ASN A 163 -4.61 6.57 3.35
C ASN A 163 -6.06 7.05 3.21
N LEU A 164 -6.78 6.60 2.19
CA LEU A 164 -8.17 6.97 1.95
C LEU A 164 -9.11 6.41 3.02
N ILE A 165 -8.88 5.18 3.48
CA ILE A 165 -9.65 4.57 4.57
C ILE A 165 -9.41 5.33 5.89
N ALA A 166 -8.17 5.63 6.23
CA ALA A 166 -7.83 6.40 7.43
C ALA A 166 -8.46 7.79 7.41
N TRP A 167 -8.41 8.45 6.24
CA TRP A 167 -9.10 9.72 6.04
C TRP A 167 -10.61 9.58 6.27
N ALA A 168 -11.26 8.55 5.71
CA ALA A 168 -12.70 8.30 5.87
C ALA A 168 -13.09 8.04 7.35
N ILE A 169 -12.28 7.30 8.10
CA ILE A 169 -12.46 7.08 9.54
C ILE A 169 -12.55 8.42 10.28
N ARG A 170 -11.64 9.35 9.98
CA ARG A 170 -11.56 10.66 10.65
C ARG A 170 -12.56 11.68 10.12
N ALA A 171 -12.84 11.65 8.80
CA ALA A 171 -13.63 12.68 8.13
C ALA A 171 -15.11 12.35 8.01
N ARG A 172 -15.46 11.06 7.92
CA ARG A 172 -16.81 10.62 7.49
C ARG A 172 -17.51 9.67 8.45
N TRP A 173 -16.77 8.89 9.25
CA TRP A 173 -17.39 7.84 10.08
C TRP A 173 -17.66 8.26 11.51
N GLY A 174 -17.35 9.49 11.88
CA GLY A 174 -17.61 10.03 13.22
C GLY A 174 -16.73 9.44 14.33
N ILE A 175 -15.66 8.73 13.97
CA ILE A 175 -14.70 8.15 14.92
C ILE A 175 -13.61 9.18 15.18
N SER A 176 -13.92 10.17 16.01
CA SER A 176 -12.99 11.28 16.29
C SER A 176 -12.18 11.11 17.57
N SER A 177 -12.65 10.27 18.50
CA SER A 177 -12.05 10.10 19.83
C SER A 177 -10.86 9.15 19.88
N VAL A 178 -10.69 8.31 18.86
CA VAL A 178 -9.59 7.34 18.78
C VAL A 178 -8.48 7.86 17.86
N PRO A 179 -7.22 7.85 18.27
CA PRO A 179 -6.11 8.16 17.38
C PRO A 179 -6.06 7.21 16.17
N VAL A 180 -5.75 7.76 15.00
CA VAL A 180 -5.59 6.98 13.77
C VAL A 180 -4.19 7.23 13.22
N SER A 181 -3.46 6.16 12.94
CA SER A 181 -2.16 6.22 12.28
C SER A 181 -2.12 5.36 11.04
N VAL A 182 -1.33 5.78 10.07
CA VAL A 182 -1.08 5.04 8.84
C VAL A 182 0.39 4.69 8.73
N VAL A 183 0.67 3.43 8.38
CA VAL A 183 2.03 2.98 8.04
C VAL A 183 1.98 2.29 6.70
N THR A 184 2.70 2.81 5.72
CA THR A 184 2.69 2.26 4.37
C THR A 184 4.06 1.80 3.90
N PHE A 185 4.07 0.78 3.05
CA PHE A 185 5.27 0.18 2.48
C PHE A 185 5.17 0.20 0.96
N ALA A 186 6.19 0.71 0.27
CA ALA A 186 6.18 0.77 -1.19
C ALA A 186 4.92 1.46 -1.78
N ALA A 187 4.31 2.38 -1.05
CA ALA A 187 3.00 2.93 -1.40
C ALA A 187 3.08 3.88 -2.59
N ALA A 188 2.18 3.71 -3.56
CA ALA A 188 1.96 4.70 -4.60
C ALA A 188 1.41 6.02 -4.00
N ARG A 189 1.46 7.11 -4.75
CA ARG A 189 0.96 8.41 -4.32
C ARG A 189 -0.56 8.46 -4.37
N THR A 190 -1.19 8.87 -3.29
CA THR A 190 -2.64 8.82 -3.10
C THR A 190 -3.37 9.93 -3.85
N GLY A 191 -2.89 11.15 -3.75
CA GLY A 191 -3.57 12.34 -4.25
C GLY A 191 -2.64 13.55 -4.36
N ASN A 192 -3.23 14.72 -4.63
CA ASN A 192 -2.50 15.96 -4.80
C ASN A 192 -2.13 16.63 -3.46
N ALA A 193 -1.50 17.81 -3.55
CA ALA A 193 -1.07 18.58 -2.37
C ALA A 193 -2.24 19.02 -1.49
N ALA A 194 -3.40 19.31 -2.09
CA ALA A 194 -4.58 19.74 -1.33
C ALA A 194 -5.16 18.57 -0.52
N PHE A 195 -5.26 17.37 -1.10
CA PHE A 195 -5.65 16.18 -0.34
C PHE A 195 -4.66 15.89 0.80
N ARG A 196 -3.34 16.02 0.56
CA ARG A 196 -2.33 15.86 1.61
C ARG A 196 -2.52 16.89 2.74
N ALA A 197 -2.81 18.13 2.41
CA ALA A 197 -3.04 19.17 3.41
C ALA A 197 -4.26 18.86 4.29
N ASP A 198 -5.38 18.45 3.69
CA ASP A 198 -6.57 18.04 4.43
C ASP A 198 -6.32 16.78 5.28
N PHE A 199 -5.63 15.77 4.73
CA PHE A 199 -5.24 14.58 5.46
C PHE A 199 -4.44 14.92 6.73
N ASN A 200 -3.44 15.78 6.60
CA ASN A 200 -2.61 16.22 7.73
C ASN A 200 -3.44 17.03 8.76
N ALA A 201 -4.36 17.87 8.29
CA ALA A 201 -5.24 18.66 9.16
C ALA A 201 -6.20 17.79 10.00
N ARG A 202 -6.41 16.53 9.61
CA ARG A 202 -7.21 15.55 10.37
C ARG A 202 -6.47 14.94 11.56
N GLY A 203 -5.20 15.28 11.78
CA GLY A 203 -4.40 14.70 12.84
C GLY A 203 -4.13 13.20 12.66
N ILE A 204 -3.96 12.76 11.42
CA ILE A 204 -3.60 11.37 11.09
C ILE A 204 -2.08 11.28 10.99
N ASP A 205 -1.44 10.58 11.92
CA ASP A 205 -0.03 10.30 11.82
C ASP A 205 0.21 9.32 10.68
N CYS A 206 1.15 9.65 9.80
CA CYS A 206 1.46 8.79 8.67
C CYS A 206 2.96 8.63 8.48
N THR A 207 3.42 7.39 8.44
CA THR A 207 4.79 7.02 8.10
C THR A 207 4.77 6.18 6.83
N ARG A 208 5.61 6.55 5.83
CA ARG A 208 5.78 5.77 4.61
C ARG A 208 7.22 5.29 4.48
N TYR A 209 7.38 4.00 4.23
CA TYR A 209 8.66 3.36 3.96
C TYR A 209 8.87 3.23 2.46
N GLU A 210 10.02 3.69 1.96
CA GLU A 210 10.37 3.70 0.54
C GLU A 210 11.78 3.13 0.34
N ALA A 211 11.90 1.97 -0.32
CA ALA A 211 13.18 1.42 -0.71
C ALA A 211 13.77 2.21 -1.89
N PHE A 212 15.09 2.39 -1.92
CA PHE A 212 15.74 3.29 -2.88
C PHE A 212 15.48 2.92 -4.35
N PHE A 213 15.53 1.63 -4.68
CA PHE A 213 15.31 1.14 -6.05
C PHE A 213 13.83 0.95 -6.41
N ASP A 214 12.93 1.04 -5.44
CA ASP A 214 11.50 0.93 -5.70
C ASP A 214 10.96 2.17 -6.42
N GLN A 215 10.34 1.96 -7.58
CA GLN A 215 9.78 3.04 -8.39
C GLN A 215 8.30 3.31 -8.10
N VAL A 216 7.60 2.37 -7.45
CA VAL A 216 6.16 2.51 -7.17
C VAL A 216 5.84 3.72 -6.29
N PRO A 217 6.62 4.06 -5.25
CA PRO A 217 6.38 5.27 -4.45
C PRO A 217 6.51 6.59 -5.24
N LYS A 218 7.07 6.54 -6.44
CA LYS A 218 7.20 7.71 -7.33
C LYS A 218 6.03 7.86 -8.28
N LEU A 219 5.07 6.92 -8.28
CA LEU A 219 3.90 6.86 -9.14
C LEU A 219 2.60 7.17 -8.38
N PRO A 220 1.57 7.77 -9.03
CA PRO A 220 1.66 8.48 -10.30
C PRO A 220 2.65 9.64 -10.24
N LEU A 221 3.16 10.06 -11.43
CA LEU A 221 4.15 11.13 -11.48
C LEU A 221 3.59 12.43 -10.89
N GLY A 222 4.37 13.04 -10.03
CA GLY A 222 4.10 14.35 -9.48
C GLY A 222 4.71 15.47 -10.33
N THR A 223 4.81 16.65 -9.72
CA THR A 223 5.52 17.81 -10.27
C THR A 223 7.04 17.66 -10.23
N ASP A 224 7.54 16.66 -9.50
CA ASP A 224 8.94 16.29 -9.46
C ASP A 224 9.39 15.80 -10.85
N LYS A 225 10.39 16.48 -11.40
CA LYS A 225 10.94 16.19 -12.74
C LYS A 225 11.78 14.89 -12.71
N ASN A 226 11.14 13.74 -12.49
CA ASN A 226 11.83 12.45 -12.57
C ASN A 226 12.01 12.02 -14.04
N HIS A 227 12.99 12.64 -14.72
CA HIS A 227 13.27 12.37 -16.13
C HIS A 227 13.63 10.91 -16.41
N ALA A 228 14.29 10.23 -15.48
CA ALA A 228 14.67 8.82 -15.67
C ALA A 228 13.43 7.92 -15.68
N LEU A 229 12.51 8.13 -14.75
CA LEU A 229 11.25 7.38 -14.69
C LEU A 229 10.35 7.68 -15.89
N ARG A 230 10.28 8.95 -16.35
CA ARG A 230 9.54 9.29 -17.58
C ARG A 230 10.11 8.56 -18.80
N LYS A 231 11.42 8.56 -18.99
CA LYS A 231 12.06 7.81 -20.08
C LYS A 231 11.78 6.30 -20.00
N LEU A 232 11.79 5.72 -18.81
CA LEU A 232 11.44 4.32 -18.62
C LEU A 232 9.98 4.05 -19.03
N LEU A 233 9.04 4.87 -18.59
CA LEU A 233 7.62 4.73 -18.92
C LEU A 233 7.39 4.90 -20.43
N ASP A 234 8.03 5.90 -21.07
CA ASP A 234 7.97 6.11 -22.52
C ASP A 234 8.52 4.90 -23.30
N HIS A 235 9.65 4.33 -22.84
CA HIS A 235 10.24 3.13 -23.44
C HIS A 235 9.32 1.91 -23.33
N LEU A 236 8.55 1.82 -22.26
CA LEU A 236 7.58 0.74 -22.04
C LEU A 236 6.24 0.98 -22.76
N GLY A 237 6.13 2.09 -23.53
CA GLY A 237 4.90 2.48 -24.21
C GLY A 237 3.80 2.91 -23.26
N ILE A 238 4.13 3.28 -22.03
CA ILE A 238 3.20 3.80 -21.02
C ILE A 238 3.13 5.32 -21.22
N GLN A 239 2.15 5.77 -21.97
CA GLN A 239 1.85 7.19 -22.10
C GLN A 239 1.11 7.66 -20.87
N LEU A 240 1.75 8.51 -20.08
CA LEU A 240 1.06 9.21 -19.00
C LEU A 240 0.24 10.35 -19.63
N SER A 241 -1.02 10.11 -19.88
CA SER A 241 -1.95 11.13 -20.33
C SER A 241 -2.24 12.08 -19.16
N GLY A 242 -1.92 13.35 -19.34
CA GLY A 242 -2.28 14.46 -18.45
C GLY A 242 -1.08 15.17 -17.84
N ASP A 243 -1.13 16.48 -17.91
CA ASP A 243 -0.21 17.39 -17.22
C ASP A 243 -0.39 17.16 -15.73
N GLY A 244 0.69 16.75 -15.10
CA GLY A 244 0.75 16.22 -13.74
C GLY A 244 -0.16 16.94 -12.76
N VAL A 245 -1.16 16.21 -12.29
CA VAL A 245 -2.08 16.64 -11.21
C VAL A 245 -1.33 16.90 -9.90
N GLY A 246 0.00 16.82 -9.93
CA GLY A 246 0.83 17.07 -8.77
C GLY A 246 0.64 16.06 -7.65
N PHE A 247 0.54 14.76 -7.99
CA PHE A 247 0.48 13.71 -6.97
C PHE A 247 1.69 13.75 -6.03
N VAL A 248 1.43 13.64 -4.74
CA VAL A 248 2.46 13.75 -3.69
C VAL A 248 2.36 12.60 -2.71
N GLY A 249 3.49 12.25 -2.09
CA GLY A 249 3.51 11.30 -0.98
C GLY A 249 2.83 11.87 0.27
N ILE A 250 2.09 11.03 0.98
CA ILE A 250 1.44 11.35 2.25
C ILE A 250 2.33 10.88 3.41
N GLY A 251 2.47 11.71 4.44
CA GLY A 251 3.17 11.37 5.68
C GLY A 251 4.69 11.55 5.64
N ALA A 252 5.33 11.28 6.77
CA ALA A 252 6.78 11.29 6.93
C ALA A 252 7.44 10.14 6.14
N LYS A 253 8.47 10.45 5.37
CA LYS A 253 9.19 9.46 4.57
C LYS A 253 10.35 8.87 5.37
N VAL A 254 10.42 7.54 5.41
CA VAL A 254 11.60 6.77 5.82
C VAL A 254 12.16 6.11 4.56
N GLU A 255 13.32 6.55 4.12
CA GLU A 255 13.92 6.09 2.87
C GLU A 255 15.20 5.28 3.14
N GLU A 256 15.40 4.23 2.38
CA GLU A 256 16.63 3.44 2.42
C GLU A 256 17.82 4.31 1.98
N ASN A 257 18.92 4.20 2.73
CA ASN A 257 20.16 4.88 2.35
C ASN A 257 20.66 4.36 0.99
N PRO A 258 20.89 5.25 0.01
CA PRO A 258 21.33 4.87 -1.34
C PRO A 258 22.58 3.98 -1.37
N LEU A 259 23.57 4.29 -0.51
CA LEU A 259 24.81 3.51 -0.43
C LEU A 259 24.55 2.10 0.10
N GLN A 260 23.71 1.97 1.15
CA GLN A 260 23.33 0.66 1.67
C GLN A 260 22.56 -0.15 0.64
N ALA A 261 21.65 0.47 -0.10
CA ALA A 261 20.91 -0.18 -1.18
C ALA A 261 21.84 -0.70 -2.27
N ILE A 262 22.82 0.09 -2.68
CA ILE A 262 23.84 -0.29 -3.66
C ILE A 262 24.67 -1.47 -3.15
N PHE A 263 25.16 -1.42 -1.91
CA PHE A 263 25.97 -2.49 -1.32
C PHE A 263 25.20 -3.80 -1.14
N LYS A 264 23.93 -3.74 -0.71
CA LYS A 264 23.08 -4.94 -0.60
C LYS A 264 22.84 -5.62 -1.96
N ASN A 265 22.83 -4.86 -3.04
CA ASN A 265 22.57 -5.36 -4.38
C ASN A 265 23.85 -5.56 -5.22
N ALA A 266 25.04 -5.29 -4.66
CA ALA A 266 26.32 -5.40 -5.36
C ALA A 266 26.69 -6.84 -5.79
N GLY A 267 25.98 -7.87 -5.30
CA GLY A 267 26.06 -9.25 -5.81
C GLY A 267 25.29 -9.50 -7.12
N GLY A 268 24.43 -8.56 -7.53
CA GLY A 268 23.81 -8.49 -8.85
C GLY A 268 24.34 -7.25 -9.53
N LEU A 269 25.10 -7.38 -10.60
CA LEU A 269 25.73 -6.33 -11.37
C LEU A 269 24.75 -5.14 -11.58
N VAL A 270 24.90 -4.11 -10.76
CA VAL A 270 24.35 -2.78 -11.08
C VAL A 270 25.20 -2.25 -12.22
N ASN A 271 24.70 -2.32 -13.42
CA ASN A 271 25.39 -1.73 -14.57
C ASN A 271 25.28 -0.20 -14.47
N ILE A 272 26.28 0.41 -13.84
CA ILE A 272 26.40 1.86 -13.75
C ILE A 272 27.19 2.31 -15.00
N GLY A 273 26.54 2.24 -16.15
CA GLY A 273 27.07 2.82 -17.37
C GLY A 273 27.04 4.34 -17.26
N ASN A 274 28.19 5.01 -17.35
CA ASN A 274 28.32 6.47 -17.39
C ASN A 274 27.67 7.22 -16.19
N GLY A 275 27.67 6.65 -14.99
CA GLY A 275 27.09 7.27 -13.79
C GLY A 275 25.56 7.30 -13.75
N LYS A 276 24.89 6.57 -14.63
CA LYS A 276 23.43 6.42 -14.67
C LYS A 276 23.07 4.96 -14.46
N VAL A 277 22.14 4.72 -13.56
CA VAL A 277 21.52 3.39 -13.40
C VAL A 277 20.66 3.12 -14.61
N ASP A 278 20.99 2.11 -15.41
CA ASP A 278 20.12 1.68 -16.50
C ASP A 278 18.97 0.85 -15.88
N PHE A 279 17.79 1.47 -15.79
CA PHE A 279 16.62 0.85 -15.19
C PHE A 279 16.06 -0.32 -15.99
N ILE A 280 16.39 -0.41 -17.29
CA ILE A 280 15.87 -1.47 -18.16
C ILE A 280 16.60 -2.77 -17.87
N ASP A 281 17.91 -2.72 -17.73
CA ASP A 281 18.74 -3.89 -17.41
C ASP A 281 18.56 -4.35 -15.95
N ASN A 282 17.96 -3.50 -15.10
CA ASN A 282 17.76 -3.77 -13.66
C ASN A 282 16.30 -4.00 -13.25
N LEU A 283 15.44 -4.38 -14.19
CA LEU A 283 14.01 -4.58 -13.92
C LEU A 283 13.73 -5.61 -12.83
N ALA A 284 14.48 -6.71 -12.78
CA ALA A 284 14.37 -7.71 -11.71
C ALA A 284 14.72 -7.13 -10.33
N MET A 285 15.65 -6.19 -10.29
CA MET A 285 16.01 -5.49 -9.06
C MET A 285 14.91 -4.54 -8.59
N ILE A 286 14.26 -3.84 -9.52
CA ILE A 286 13.10 -2.98 -9.21
C ILE A 286 11.96 -3.80 -8.61
N VAL A 287 11.66 -4.96 -9.21
CA VAL A 287 10.63 -5.88 -8.72
C VAL A 287 10.99 -6.41 -7.33
N LYS A 288 12.24 -6.82 -7.12
CA LYS A 288 12.73 -7.27 -5.82
C LYS A 288 12.68 -6.15 -4.78
N ALA A 289 13.03 -4.92 -5.16
CA ALA A 289 12.99 -3.77 -4.29
C ALA A 289 11.55 -3.41 -3.85
N HIS A 290 10.55 -3.75 -4.66
CA HIS A 290 9.14 -3.53 -4.34
C HIS A 290 8.54 -4.59 -3.40
N SER A 291 9.21 -5.70 -3.19
CA SER A 291 8.71 -6.79 -2.35
C SER A 291 8.85 -6.48 -0.85
N ILE A 292 7.86 -6.90 -0.07
CA ILE A 292 7.87 -6.82 1.40
C ILE A 292 7.92 -8.20 2.04
N GLY A 293 8.43 -8.26 3.25
CA GLY A 293 8.58 -9.48 4.03
C GLY A 293 10.04 -9.75 4.38
N PRO A 294 10.35 -10.92 4.93
CA PRO A 294 11.72 -11.29 5.30
C PRO A 294 12.67 -11.23 4.11
N ASP A 295 13.92 -10.83 4.39
CA ASP A 295 15.02 -10.79 3.42
C ASP A 295 14.78 -9.84 2.22
N THR A 296 13.85 -8.90 2.35
CA THR A 296 13.59 -7.85 1.36
C THR A 296 14.27 -6.54 1.74
N SER A 297 14.27 -5.56 0.83
CA SER A 297 14.75 -4.20 1.12
C SER A 297 13.99 -3.57 2.28
N TYR A 298 12.69 -3.83 2.37
CA TYR A 298 11.83 -3.30 3.43
C TYR A 298 12.07 -3.95 4.79
N ASP A 299 12.48 -5.22 4.85
CA ASP A 299 12.80 -5.87 6.11
C ASP A 299 13.96 -5.20 6.86
N GLY A 300 14.95 -4.73 6.13
CA GLY A 300 16.07 -3.99 6.71
C GLY A 300 15.79 -2.51 6.99
N LEU A 301 14.71 -1.96 6.45
CA LEU A 301 14.33 -0.56 6.59
C LEU A 301 13.38 -0.34 7.78
N VAL A 302 12.54 -1.32 8.07
CA VAL A 302 11.54 -1.26 9.14
C VAL A 302 12.18 -1.69 10.46
N PRO A 303 12.12 -0.87 11.52
CA PRO A 303 12.75 -1.16 12.82
C PRO A 303 12.19 -2.40 13.52
#